data_2bc5727f4a8cc0ed0cc5f211f01587a6
#
_entry.id   2bc5727f4a8cc0ed0cc5f211f01587a6
#
_cell.length_a   1.000
_cell.length_b   1.000
_cell.length_c   1.000
_cell.angle_alpha   90.00
_cell.angle_beta   90.00
_cell.angle_gamma   90.00
#
_symmetry.space_group_name_H-M   'P 1'
#
loop_
_entity.id
_entity.type
_entity.pdbx_description
1 polymer ?
#
loop_
_entity_poly.entity_id
_entity_poly.type
_entity_poly.pdbx_seq_one_letter_code
_entity_poly.pdbx_strand_id
1 'polypeptide(L)'
;GKTADDPFVVNAKNVTTTTLDYVVTPKDDNVQYVVQTTGMDMYNTWCNEGENNGDVFQHFVTFWKAMGNMYGETWQQQIKYDAKKGTYDSEVDYNTQKTLLWDADQVIITFGVTKDGELVTPIQTTKVRTLAPVPSDNKIKLTLKTNAWRNVVITADVSNSDKYIVNVQSAAAADAHIQSGDLVKWLLNSGTDYSN
;
A
#
# COMPACT_ATOMS: atom_id res chain seq x y z
N GLY A 1 20.85 -2.42 -0.35
CA GLY A 1 21.81 -1.96 0.65
C GLY A 1 21.87 -0.45 0.66
N LYS A 2 22.03 0.14 1.85
CA LYS A 2 22.23 1.60 1.98
C LYS A 2 23.55 1.94 1.33
N THR A 3 23.54 2.84 0.35
CA THR A 3 24.76 3.43 -0.21
C THR A 3 25.08 4.72 0.54
N ALA A 4 26.37 5.12 0.55
CA ALA A 4 26.78 6.36 1.20
C ALA A 4 26.11 7.60 0.57
N ASP A 5 25.65 7.49 -0.66
CA ASP A 5 25.07 8.56 -1.45
C ASP A 5 23.52 8.61 -1.41
N ASP A 6 22.86 7.69 -0.68
CA ASP A 6 21.40 7.72 -0.54
C ASP A 6 20.94 9.05 0.08
N PRO A 7 20.01 9.80 -0.56
CA PRO A 7 19.58 11.10 -0.07
C PRO A 7 18.71 11.02 1.20
N PHE A 8 18.19 9.85 1.53
CA PHE A 8 17.32 9.62 2.68
C PHE A 8 17.84 8.49 3.55
N VAL A 9 17.68 8.64 4.87
CA VAL A 9 17.79 7.54 5.82
C VAL A 9 16.40 6.98 6.03
N VAL A 10 16.18 5.72 5.62
CA VAL A 10 14.88 5.03 5.73
C VAL A 10 15.05 3.84 6.68
N ASN A 11 14.30 3.84 7.77
CA ASN A 11 14.31 2.77 8.76
C ASN A 11 12.91 2.21 8.93
N ALA A 12 12.73 0.92 8.60
CA ALA A 12 11.50 0.20 8.89
C ALA A 12 11.43 -0.14 10.39
N LYS A 13 10.22 -0.14 10.92
CA LYS A 13 9.89 -0.55 12.29
C LYS A 13 8.53 -1.21 12.35
N ASN A 14 8.20 -1.86 13.47
CA ASN A 14 6.89 -2.48 13.69
C ASN A 14 6.46 -3.41 12.55
N VAL A 15 7.41 -4.14 11.97
CA VAL A 15 7.12 -5.06 10.86
C VAL A 15 6.37 -6.27 11.40
N THR A 16 5.19 -6.53 10.85
CA THR A 16 4.37 -7.70 11.15
C THR A 16 4.11 -8.52 9.90
N THR A 17 3.20 -9.45 9.95
CA THR A 17 2.74 -10.20 8.77
C THR A 17 1.97 -9.32 7.78
N THR A 18 1.29 -8.28 8.24
CA THR A 18 0.35 -7.49 7.43
C THR A 18 0.50 -5.99 7.56
N THR A 19 1.45 -5.53 8.38
CA THR A 19 1.71 -4.11 8.60
C THR A 19 3.20 -3.82 8.67
N LEU A 20 3.57 -2.61 8.36
CA LEU A 20 4.90 -2.07 8.63
C LEU A 20 4.81 -0.55 8.83
N ASP A 21 5.65 -0.05 9.71
CA ASP A 21 5.91 1.38 9.84
C ASP A 21 7.33 1.70 9.41
N TYR A 22 7.58 2.96 9.14
CA TYR A 22 8.91 3.44 8.76
C TYR A 22 9.11 4.89 9.14
N VAL A 23 10.38 5.24 9.34
CA VAL A 23 10.82 6.62 9.55
C VAL A 23 11.72 6.99 8.38
N VAL A 24 11.45 8.15 7.78
CA VAL A 24 12.27 8.74 6.73
C VAL A 24 12.88 10.03 7.25
N THR A 25 14.19 10.17 7.13
CA THR A 25 14.93 11.39 7.46
C THR A 25 15.73 11.81 6.23
N PRO A 26 15.44 12.97 5.62
CA PRO A 26 16.26 13.49 4.55
C PRO A 26 17.64 13.89 5.09
N LYS A 27 18.71 13.70 4.30
CA LYS A 27 20.05 14.17 4.65
C LYS A 27 20.20 15.68 4.53
N ASP A 28 19.39 16.30 3.68
CA ASP A 28 19.24 17.75 3.56
C ASP A 28 17.84 18.14 4.05
N ASP A 29 17.78 18.85 5.16
CA ASP A 29 16.52 19.26 5.81
C ASP A 29 15.71 20.28 4.95
N ASN A 30 16.32 20.86 3.94
CA ASN A 30 15.66 21.80 3.02
C ASN A 30 14.88 21.06 1.92
N VAL A 31 15.16 19.79 1.69
CA VAL A 31 14.51 19.02 0.64
C VAL A 31 13.06 18.70 1.04
N GLN A 32 12.14 19.12 0.16
CA GLN A 32 10.78 18.59 0.13
C GLN A 32 10.78 17.26 -0.60
N TYR A 33 10.10 16.26 -0.09
CA TYR A 33 10.13 14.91 -0.66
C TYR A 33 8.77 14.20 -0.56
N VAL A 34 8.61 13.19 -1.39
CA VAL A 34 7.49 12.26 -1.35
C VAL A 34 7.98 10.91 -0.83
N VAL A 35 7.15 10.25 -0.04
CA VAL A 35 7.33 8.87 0.38
C VAL A 35 6.05 8.09 0.12
N GLN A 36 6.19 6.93 -0.51
CA GLN A 36 5.08 6.01 -0.80
C GLN A 36 5.53 4.58 -0.55
N THR A 37 4.65 3.76 0.02
CA THR A 37 4.89 2.32 0.21
C THR A 37 3.94 1.52 -0.64
N THR A 38 4.45 0.48 -1.29
CA THR A 38 3.66 -0.46 -2.08
C THR A 38 4.30 -1.84 -2.07
N GLY A 39 3.58 -2.88 -2.47
CA GLY A 39 4.16 -4.20 -2.74
C GLY A 39 5.11 -4.15 -3.94
N MET A 40 6.12 -5.01 -3.95
CA MET A 40 7.13 -5.07 -5.01
C MET A 40 6.51 -5.34 -6.39
N ASP A 41 5.48 -6.15 -6.45
CA ASP A 41 4.77 -6.46 -7.68
C ASP A 41 4.03 -5.23 -8.25
N MET A 42 3.38 -4.45 -7.40
CA MET A 42 2.75 -3.20 -7.81
C MET A 42 3.79 -2.16 -8.23
N TYR A 43 4.91 -2.05 -7.51
CA TYR A 43 6.02 -1.19 -7.90
C TYR A 43 6.53 -1.55 -9.32
N ASN A 44 6.71 -2.83 -9.59
CA ASN A 44 7.11 -3.28 -10.92
C ASN A 44 6.06 -2.94 -11.99
N THR A 45 4.77 -3.05 -11.66
CA THR A 45 3.69 -2.62 -12.53
C THR A 45 3.80 -1.12 -12.83
N TRP A 46 3.97 -0.28 -11.81
CA TRP A 46 4.12 1.17 -11.98
C TRP A 46 5.31 1.55 -12.85
N CYS A 47 6.43 0.84 -12.72
CA CYS A 47 7.59 1.07 -13.58
C CYS A 47 7.36 0.71 -15.04
N ASN A 48 6.41 -0.20 -15.34
CA ASN A 48 6.17 -0.74 -16.68
C ASN A 48 4.83 -0.28 -17.29
N GLU A 49 4.08 0.57 -16.61
CA GLU A 49 2.81 1.07 -17.12
C GLU A 49 2.99 2.00 -18.31
N GLY A 50 2.25 1.74 -19.40
CA GLY A 50 2.15 2.63 -20.54
C GLY A 50 3.50 3.09 -21.09
N GLU A 51 3.72 4.39 -21.10
CA GLU A 51 4.94 5.04 -21.57
C GLU A 51 5.99 5.30 -20.48
N ASN A 52 5.79 4.77 -19.27
CA ASN A 52 6.68 5.05 -18.12
C ASN A 52 8.08 4.48 -18.28
N ASN A 53 8.27 3.42 -19.09
CA ASN A 53 9.59 2.85 -19.45
C ASN A 53 10.53 2.59 -18.25
N GLY A 54 9.98 2.09 -17.14
CA GLY A 54 10.73 1.88 -15.90
C GLY A 54 10.84 3.11 -15.00
N ASP A 55 10.28 4.24 -15.40
CA ASP A 55 10.31 5.48 -14.63
C ASP A 55 9.11 5.59 -13.68
N VAL A 56 9.31 5.19 -12.45
CA VAL A 56 8.25 5.26 -11.43
C VAL A 56 7.82 6.71 -11.14
N PHE A 57 8.64 7.72 -11.40
CA PHE A 57 8.23 9.12 -11.23
C PHE A 57 7.08 9.50 -12.16
N GLN A 58 7.06 8.99 -13.38
CA GLN A 58 5.96 9.23 -14.32
C GLN A 58 4.64 8.63 -13.81
N HIS A 59 4.67 7.54 -13.04
CA HIS A 59 3.49 7.03 -12.36
C HIS A 59 2.91 8.07 -11.38
N PHE A 60 3.74 8.71 -10.57
CA PHE A 60 3.31 9.79 -9.67
C PHE A 60 2.76 10.99 -10.43
N VAL A 61 3.44 11.42 -11.49
CA VAL A 61 2.97 12.53 -12.35
C VAL A 61 1.59 12.21 -12.94
N THR A 62 1.39 11.00 -13.43
CA THR A 62 0.10 10.53 -13.99
C THR A 62 -0.99 10.57 -12.94
N PHE A 63 -0.71 10.10 -11.72
CA PHE A 63 -1.64 10.18 -10.59
C PHE A 63 -1.98 11.64 -10.24
N TRP A 64 -0.99 12.52 -10.11
CA TRP A 64 -1.20 13.93 -9.81
C TRP A 64 -1.98 14.65 -10.91
N LYS A 65 -1.76 14.30 -12.19
CA LYS A 65 -2.57 14.82 -13.31
C LYS A 65 -4.03 14.42 -13.18
N ALA A 66 -4.31 13.18 -12.86
CA ALA A 66 -5.68 12.70 -12.67
C ALA A 66 -6.37 13.42 -11.49
N MET A 67 -5.66 13.58 -10.38
CA MET A 67 -6.16 14.30 -9.20
C MET A 67 -6.36 15.80 -9.49
N GLY A 68 -5.41 16.43 -10.15
CA GLY A 68 -5.52 17.84 -10.57
C GLY A 68 -6.73 18.08 -11.46
N ASN A 69 -6.97 17.22 -12.45
CA ASN A 69 -8.15 17.29 -13.31
C ASN A 69 -9.46 17.17 -12.50
N MET A 70 -9.48 16.32 -11.49
CA MET A 70 -10.66 16.13 -10.63
C MET A 70 -10.97 17.38 -9.79
N TYR A 71 -9.96 18.08 -9.30
CA TYR A 71 -10.10 19.22 -8.39
C TYR A 71 -9.87 20.58 -9.04
N GLY A 72 -9.67 20.65 -10.36
CA GLY A 72 -9.42 21.90 -11.07
C GLY A 72 -8.06 22.54 -10.73
N GLU A 73 -7.06 21.71 -10.40
CA GLU A 73 -5.68 22.13 -10.10
C GLU A 73 -4.71 21.56 -11.14
N THR A 74 -3.53 22.18 -11.24
CA THR A 74 -2.41 21.60 -12.00
C THR A 74 -1.84 20.40 -11.25
N TRP A 75 -1.14 19.50 -11.94
CA TRP A 75 -0.51 18.37 -11.28
C TRP A 75 0.59 18.81 -10.28
N GLN A 76 1.27 19.91 -10.55
CA GLN A 76 2.27 20.48 -9.63
C GLN A 76 1.62 20.93 -8.31
N GLN A 77 0.41 21.50 -8.39
CA GLN A 77 -0.33 21.90 -7.20
C GLN A 77 -0.75 20.70 -6.34
N GLN A 78 -0.86 19.51 -6.93
CA GLN A 78 -1.17 18.28 -6.19
C GLN A 78 -0.01 17.77 -5.33
N ILE A 79 1.25 18.11 -5.67
CA ILE A 79 2.43 17.65 -4.93
C ILE A 79 2.35 18.02 -3.44
N LYS A 80 1.79 19.19 -3.13
CA LYS A 80 1.64 19.67 -1.73
C LYS A 80 0.88 18.70 -0.81
N TYR A 81 -0.01 17.84 -1.36
CA TYR A 81 -0.80 16.90 -0.56
C TYR A 81 0.00 15.66 -0.17
N ASP A 82 1.00 15.30 -0.96
CA ASP A 82 1.86 14.14 -0.73
C ASP A 82 3.22 14.52 -0.12
N ALA A 83 3.63 15.77 -0.29
CA ALA A 83 4.96 16.24 0.10
C ALA A 83 5.14 16.29 1.62
N LYS A 84 6.32 15.87 2.04
CA LYS A 84 6.82 15.93 3.41
C LYS A 84 8.04 16.83 3.48
N LYS A 85 8.36 17.33 4.68
CA LYS A 85 9.57 18.08 4.98
C LYS A 85 10.09 17.68 6.36
N GLY A 86 11.40 17.55 6.52
CA GLY A 86 12.00 17.05 7.74
C GLY A 86 11.73 15.56 7.97
N THR A 87 11.87 15.08 9.19
CA THR A 87 11.64 13.68 9.53
C THR A 87 10.15 13.33 9.48
N TYR A 88 9.82 12.24 8.79
CA TYR A 88 8.47 11.67 8.71
C TYR A 88 8.42 10.30 9.38
N ASP A 89 7.43 10.09 10.23
CA ASP A 89 7.14 8.82 10.90
C ASP A 89 5.74 8.34 10.52
N SER A 90 5.66 7.21 9.81
CA SER A 90 4.39 6.67 9.32
C SER A 90 3.47 6.19 10.43
N GLU A 91 4.01 5.85 11.61
CA GLU A 91 3.22 5.39 12.75
C GLU A 91 2.22 6.44 13.27
N VAL A 92 2.55 7.72 13.10
CA VAL A 92 1.69 8.84 13.51
C VAL A 92 0.74 9.31 12.41
N ASP A 93 0.83 8.72 11.21
CA ASP A 93 -0.02 9.04 10.08
C ASP A 93 -1.08 7.95 9.86
N TYR A 94 -2.20 8.08 10.55
CA TYR A 94 -3.29 7.08 10.56
C TYR A 94 -3.93 6.81 9.18
N ASN A 95 -3.66 7.63 8.16
CA ASN A 95 -4.24 7.49 6.84
C ASN A 95 -3.48 6.52 5.93
N THR A 96 -2.30 6.05 6.33
CA THR A 96 -1.41 5.27 5.47
C THR A 96 -1.43 3.76 5.73
N GLN A 97 -2.09 3.28 6.78
CA GLN A 97 -2.09 1.87 7.14
C GLN A 97 -3.03 1.07 6.24
N LYS A 98 -2.46 0.39 5.25
CA LYS A 98 -3.12 -0.62 4.43
C LYS A 98 -2.73 -2.01 4.94
N THR A 99 -3.65 -2.98 4.85
CA THR A 99 -3.31 -4.38 5.08
C THR A 99 -2.38 -4.87 3.96
N LEU A 100 -1.18 -5.27 4.34
CA LEU A 100 -0.17 -5.78 3.41
C LEU A 100 -0.28 -7.30 3.26
N LEU A 101 0.24 -7.83 2.16
CA LEU A 101 0.41 -9.26 2.00
C LEU A 101 1.55 -9.74 2.91
N TRP A 102 1.38 -10.91 3.54
CA TRP A 102 2.41 -11.54 4.38
C TRP A 102 3.50 -12.21 3.54
N ASP A 103 4.65 -12.41 4.15
CA ASP A 103 5.83 -13.03 3.53
C ASP A 103 6.14 -12.48 2.14
N ALA A 104 6.01 -11.17 1.99
CA ALA A 104 6.09 -10.47 0.71
C ALA A 104 7.00 -9.24 0.78
N ASP A 105 7.71 -8.97 -0.29
CA ASP A 105 8.53 -7.77 -0.42
C ASP A 105 7.67 -6.54 -0.60
N GLN A 106 7.90 -5.54 0.24
CA GLN A 106 7.37 -4.19 0.18
C GLN A 106 8.48 -3.23 -0.24
N VAL A 107 8.11 -2.15 -0.90
CA VAL A 107 9.03 -1.11 -1.33
C VAL A 107 8.61 0.22 -0.74
N ILE A 108 9.52 0.87 -0.04
CA ILE A 108 9.38 2.26 0.37
C ILE A 108 10.11 3.11 -0.67
N ILE A 109 9.37 3.93 -1.40
CA ILE A 109 9.86 4.79 -2.48
C ILE A 109 10.00 6.19 -1.90
N THR A 110 11.17 6.80 -2.05
CA THR A 110 11.43 8.17 -1.59
C THR A 110 12.14 8.96 -2.69
N PHE A 111 11.75 10.20 -2.90
CA PHE A 111 12.44 11.13 -3.81
C PHE A 111 12.16 12.58 -3.44
N GLY A 112 13.17 13.42 -3.61
CA GLY A 112 13.05 14.86 -3.46
C GLY A 112 12.41 15.48 -4.71
N VAL A 113 11.43 16.35 -4.52
CA VAL A 113 10.70 17.03 -5.59
C VAL A 113 10.39 18.48 -5.20
N THR A 114 10.55 19.40 -6.13
CA THR A 114 10.15 20.79 -5.92
C THR A 114 8.62 20.95 -6.04
N LYS A 115 8.11 22.09 -5.58
CA LYS A 115 6.70 22.47 -5.80
C LYS A 115 6.33 22.60 -7.28
N ASP A 116 7.32 22.79 -8.16
CA ASP A 116 7.14 22.92 -9.60
C ASP A 116 7.27 21.59 -10.34
N GLY A 117 7.54 20.49 -9.60
CA GLY A 117 7.56 19.13 -10.14
C GLY A 117 8.92 18.66 -10.64
N GLU A 118 10.00 19.34 -10.26
CA GLU A 118 11.35 18.91 -10.62
C GLU A 118 11.92 17.93 -9.59
N LEU A 119 12.47 16.82 -10.05
CA LEU A 119 13.23 15.90 -9.20
C LEU A 119 14.54 16.56 -8.77
N VAL A 120 14.80 16.60 -7.46
CA VAL A 120 16.02 17.17 -6.88
C VAL A 120 16.92 16.11 -6.23
N THR A 121 16.46 14.87 -6.15
CA THR A 121 17.24 13.70 -5.74
C THR A 121 16.98 12.53 -6.69
N PRO A 122 17.90 11.55 -6.74
CA PRO A 122 17.54 10.25 -7.30
C PRO A 122 16.34 9.65 -6.58
N ILE A 123 15.59 8.79 -7.27
CA ILE A 123 14.56 7.95 -6.63
C ILE A 123 15.26 6.85 -5.84
N GLN A 124 15.01 6.83 -4.55
CA GLN A 124 15.53 5.81 -3.65
C GLN A 124 14.45 4.79 -3.34
N THR A 125 14.78 3.52 -3.40
CA THR A 125 13.90 2.41 -3.00
C THR A 125 14.51 1.67 -1.83
N THR A 126 13.70 1.42 -0.80
CA THR A 126 14.08 0.61 0.36
C THR A 126 13.15 -0.59 0.45
N LYS A 127 13.73 -1.78 0.36
CA LYS A 127 12.97 -3.04 0.39
C LYS A 127 12.82 -3.50 1.84
N VAL A 128 11.59 -3.91 2.21
CA VAL A 128 11.25 -4.51 3.50
C VAL A 128 10.35 -5.70 3.26
N ARG A 129 10.63 -6.83 3.90
CA ARG A 129 9.79 -8.02 3.79
C ARG A 129 8.89 -8.14 5.01
N THR A 130 7.59 -8.29 4.79
CA THR A 130 6.63 -8.62 5.85
C THR A 130 6.91 -10.01 6.40
N LEU A 131 6.52 -10.25 7.64
CA LEU A 131 6.78 -11.54 8.29
C LEU A 131 5.93 -12.64 7.67
N ALA A 132 6.45 -13.86 7.68
CA ALA A 132 5.67 -15.05 7.35
C ALA A 132 4.65 -15.34 8.48
N PRO A 133 3.44 -15.81 8.14
CA PRO A 133 2.46 -16.20 9.16
C PRO A 133 2.96 -17.39 9.95
N VAL A 134 2.72 -17.36 11.25
CA VAL A 134 2.95 -18.52 12.12
C VAL A 134 1.68 -19.37 12.10
N PRO A 135 1.77 -20.71 11.93
CA PRO A 135 0.62 -21.57 12.03
C PRO A 135 -0.14 -21.34 13.35
N SER A 136 -1.44 -21.18 13.27
CA SER A 136 -2.29 -20.97 14.42
C SER A 136 -3.56 -21.84 14.31
N ASP A 137 -4.29 -21.97 15.40
CA ASP A 137 -5.57 -22.68 15.44
C ASP A 137 -6.76 -21.74 15.16
N ASN A 138 -6.54 -20.66 14.42
CA ASN A 138 -7.60 -19.77 13.97
C ASN A 138 -8.70 -20.55 13.24
N LYS A 139 -9.94 -20.23 13.58
CA LYS A 139 -11.12 -20.84 12.95
C LYS A 139 -12.13 -19.77 12.63
N ILE A 140 -12.68 -19.85 11.44
CA ILE A 140 -13.80 -19.04 11.00
C ILE A 140 -14.91 -19.99 10.56
N LYS A 141 -16.08 -19.89 11.20
CA LYS A 141 -17.28 -20.61 10.78
C LYS A 141 -18.28 -19.60 10.24
N LEU A 142 -18.64 -19.74 8.98
CA LEU A 142 -19.68 -18.92 8.36
C LEU A 142 -21.01 -19.66 8.43
N THR A 143 -22.06 -18.95 8.83
CA THR A 143 -23.43 -19.45 8.85
C THR A 143 -24.32 -18.52 8.06
N LEU A 144 -25.00 -19.05 7.05
CA LEU A 144 -25.98 -18.33 6.26
C LEU A 144 -27.27 -18.18 7.08
N LYS A 145 -27.64 -16.95 7.44
CA LYS A 145 -28.87 -16.63 8.19
C LYS A 145 -30.04 -16.35 7.26
N THR A 146 -29.79 -15.61 6.18
CA THR A 146 -30.80 -15.24 5.20
C THR A 146 -30.23 -15.38 3.81
N ASN A 147 -30.99 -16.01 2.93
CA ASN A 147 -30.70 -16.09 1.50
C ASN A 147 -31.97 -15.67 0.73
N ALA A 148 -32.15 -14.40 0.56
CA ALA A 148 -33.26 -13.82 -0.19
C ALA A 148 -32.73 -13.16 -1.49
N TRP A 149 -33.59 -12.93 -2.45
CA TRP A 149 -33.26 -12.45 -3.78
C TRP A 149 -32.35 -11.20 -3.80
N ARG A 150 -32.45 -10.31 -2.82
CA ARG A 150 -31.64 -9.07 -2.71
C ARG A 150 -30.90 -8.94 -1.38
N ASN A 151 -30.93 -9.95 -0.56
CA ASN A 151 -30.33 -9.88 0.76
C ASN A 151 -29.72 -11.21 1.17
N VAL A 152 -28.44 -11.16 1.49
CA VAL A 152 -27.70 -12.29 2.08
C VAL A 152 -27.18 -11.83 3.42
N VAL A 153 -27.53 -12.54 4.49
CA VAL A 153 -27.02 -12.31 5.83
C VAL A 153 -26.18 -13.50 6.27
N ILE A 154 -24.94 -13.25 6.61
CA ILE A 154 -23.97 -14.25 7.05
C ILE A 154 -23.51 -13.89 8.46
N THR A 155 -23.47 -14.87 9.35
CA THR A 155 -22.79 -14.76 10.65
C THR A 155 -21.41 -15.41 10.55
N ALA A 156 -20.38 -14.73 11.00
CA ALA A 156 -19.04 -15.26 11.15
C ALA A 156 -18.74 -15.50 12.63
N ASP A 157 -18.55 -16.75 13.02
CA ASP A 157 -18.03 -17.13 14.33
C ASP A 157 -16.52 -17.31 14.21
N VAL A 158 -15.76 -16.44 14.87
CA VAL A 158 -14.31 -16.41 14.76
C VAL A 158 -13.67 -16.72 16.10
N SER A 159 -12.66 -17.59 16.11
CA SER A 159 -11.89 -17.93 17.31
C SER A 159 -10.40 -17.82 17.03
N ASN A 160 -9.66 -17.35 18.06
CA ASN A 160 -8.19 -17.19 18.03
C ASN A 160 -7.69 -16.22 16.93
N SER A 161 -8.51 -15.24 16.57
CA SER A 161 -8.14 -14.20 15.62
C SER A 161 -8.72 -12.86 16.06
N ASP A 162 -7.91 -11.82 16.07
CA ASP A 162 -8.33 -10.44 16.43
C ASP A 162 -8.97 -9.72 15.24
N LYS A 163 -8.54 -10.08 14.02
CA LYS A 163 -9.02 -9.48 12.77
C LYS A 163 -9.30 -10.54 11.73
N TYR A 164 -10.30 -10.31 10.91
CA TYR A 164 -10.64 -11.16 9.80
C TYR A 164 -11.28 -10.38 8.66
N ILE A 165 -11.24 -10.94 7.47
CA ILE A 165 -11.82 -10.34 6.26
C ILE A 165 -12.91 -11.27 5.75
N VAL A 166 -14.06 -10.71 5.43
CA VAL A 166 -15.16 -11.42 4.77
C VAL A 166 -15.57 -10.65 3.53
N ASN A 167 -15.85 -11.37 2.46
CA ASN A 167 -16.39 -10.81 1.23
C ASN A 167 -17.50 -11.74 0.69
N VAL A 168 -18.55 -11.15 0.15
CA VAL A 168 -19.62 -11.85 -0.56
C VAL A 168 -19.59 -11.46 -2.02
N GLN A 169 -19.40 -12.44 -2.89
CA GLN A 169 -19.26 -12.24 -4.34
C GLN A 169 -20.03 -13.31 -5.10
N SER A 170 -20.20 -13.11 -6.41
CA SER A 170 -20.67 -14.19 -7.29
C SER A 170 -19.64 -15.33 -7.30
N ALA A 171 -20.13 -16.56 -7.42
CA ALA A 171 -19.28 -17.73 -7.53
C ALA A 171 -18.27 -17.58 -8.69
N ALA A 172 -18.70 -17.07 -9.84
CA ALA A 172 -17.83 -16.89 -11.00
C ALA A 172 -16.67 -15.92 -10.72
N ALA A 173 -16.90 -14.84 -9.96
CA ALA A 173 -15.84 -13.90 -9.60
C ALA A 173 -14.85 -14.55 -8.61
N ALA A 174 -15.36 -15.25 -7.58
CA ALA A 174 -14.52 -15.96 -6.62
C ALA A 174 -13.67 -17.05 -7.31
N ASP A 175 -14.30 -17.85 -8.17
CA ASP A 175 -13.62 -18.92 -8.92
C ASP A 175 -12.50 -18.36 -9.83
N ALA A 176 -12.72 -17.24 -10.49
CA ALA A 176 -11.71 -16.59 -11.30
C ALA A 176 -10.47 -16.21 -10.49
N HIS A 177 -10.64 -15.67 -9.27
CA HIS A 177 -9.54 -15.32 -8.37
C HIS A 177 -8.84 -16.55 -7.77
N ILE A 178 -9.58 -17.62 -7.50
CA ILE A 178 -9.01 -18.91 -7.07
C ILE A 178 -8.13 -19.49 -8.19
N GLN A 179 -8.64 -19.50 -9.42
CA GLN A 179 -7.91 -20.05 -10.59
C GLN A 179 -6.67 -19.23 -10.95
N SER A 180 -6.73 -17.90 -10.83
CA SER A 180 -5.57 -17.04 -11.07
C SER A 180 -4.57 -17.02 -9.92
N GLY A 181 -4.91 -17.56 -8.76
CA GLY A 181 -4.06 -17.60 -7.56
C GLY A 181 -3.94 -16.26 -6.83
N ASP A 182 -4.79 -15.28 -7.13
CA ASP A 182 -4.75 -13.95 -6.52
C ASP A 182 -5.85 -13.70 -5.48
N LEU A 183 -6.57 -14.74 -5.05
CA LEU A 183 -7.71 -14.63 -4.14
C LEU A 183 -7.39 -13.84 -2.86
N VAL A 184 -6.28 -14.16 -2.20
CA VAL A 184 -5.89 -13.49 -0.95
C VAL A 184 -5.61 -12.00 -1.20
N LYS A 185 -4.86 -11.70 -2.24
CA LYS A 185 -4.53 -10.33 -2.62
C LYS A 185 -5.79 -9.51 -2.95
N TRP A 186 -6.73 -10.12 -3.67
CA TRP A 186 -8.01 -9.53 -3.96
C TRP A 186 -8.83 -9.27 -2.70
N LEU A 187 -8.89 -10.22 -1.75
CA LEU A 187 -9.56 -10.04 -0.46
C LEU A 187 -8.94 -8.92 0.39
N LEU A 188 -7.61 -8.80 0.43
CA LEU A 188 -6.93 -7.73 1.14
C LEU A 188 -7.24 -6.33 0.58
N ASN A 189 -7.52 -6.23 -0.72
CA ASN A 189 -7.81 -4.95 -1.39
C ASN A 189 -9.30 -4.60 -1.44
N SER A 190 -10.20 -5.58 -1.42
CA SER A 190 -11.62 -5.41 -1.67
C SER A 190 -12.55 -6.00 -0.61
N GLY A 191 -12.02 -6.80 0.32
CA GLY A 191 -12.76 -7.35 1.44
C GLY A 191 -13.06 -6.30 2.51
N THR A 192 -14.06 -6.58 3.34
CA THR A 192 -14.36 -5.77 4.52
C THR A 192 -13.63 -6.33 5.73
N ASP A 193 -12.85 -5.49 6.40
CA ASP A 193 -12.14 -5.83 7.63
C ASP A 193 -13.08 -5.80 8.83
N TYR A 194 -12.99 -6.82 9.67
CA TYR A 194 -13.69 -6.90 10.94
C TYR A 194 -12.71 -7.19 12.07
N SER A 195 -13.04 -6.75 13.27
CA SER A 195 -12.32 -7.08 14.51
C SER A 195 -13.26 -7.68 15.55
N ASN A 196 -12.73 -8.58 16.36
CA ASN A 196 -13.42 -9.12 17.53
C ASN A 196 -13.32 -8.18 18.71
#